data_f3b576ae2894255a3352012b3dc14dd2
#
_entry.id   f3b576ae2894255a3352012b3dc14dd2
#
_cell.length_a   1.000
_cell.length_b   1.000
_cell.length_c   1.000
_cell.angle_alpha   90.00
_cell.angle_beta   90.00
_cell.angle_gamma   90.00
#
_symmetry.space_group_name_H-M   'P 1'
#
loop_
_entity.id
_entity.type
_entity.pdbx_description
1 polymer ?
#
loop_
_entity_poly.entity_id
_entity_poly.type
_entity_poly.pdbx_seq_one_letter_code
_entity_poly.pdbx_strand_id
1 'polypeptide(L)'
;EYGTTKQITNTVEGEADVDFGADNRSLVYASERNGHWGLYTARIKRSDDLNFPNATLIDEQPLLADSLADRQNPKFSPDGKEVAFIEDECRLMVVNVATKAVRQVTDGSEWFMGGFNYAWSPDGKWFSLEIIGNGHDPYSDVAIVKADGSEKPVNLTGSGYFSSQPRWVLDGNAVLFLTDRYGMRSHASWGSLNDVMLVFMNKDAYDKFRLSKEDYELQKELEKDQKKNAEKADADKKKGKKKDDKKADKKEEKKDIDVQLDGIEDRIVRITPNSSEIADAIVDADGESLYYLSAFEEGYDLWKLDLRKKSTECLKKLDTSSAQFDVQKDGKCIFILGSRIMQKLTVASDKMERISYKAEMKMDLAKEREYMFDHVCRQEARHFYRTDMHGVDWPMMTAAYRKFLPHINNNADFAELLSEMLGELNVSHTGGRYRAGARGEATANLGLFYDLSYEGKGVKIDEVIAGGPFDNASSKVKKGCIIEKINGQEISADTDFYALLAGLTGEKVLISLSNGGKQWDEVVKPISDGACGALL
;
A
#
# COMPACT_ATOMS: atom_id res chain seq x y z
N GLU A 1 -0.09 12.11 18.76
CA GLU A 1 0.88 11.89 19.87
C GLU A 1 0.23 11.37 21.14
N TYR A 2 -1.04 11.67 21.39
CA TYR A 2 -1.72 11.34 22.64
C TYR A 2 -2.74 10.21 22.54
N GLY A 3 -2.85 9.53 21.39
CA GLY A 3 -3.79 8.44 21.15
C GLY A 3 -5.27 8.84 21.19
N THR A 4 -5.57 10.14 21.13
CA THR A 4 -6.93 10.65 21.10
C THR A 4 -7.53 10.42 19.72
N THR A 5 -8.73 9.84 19.66
CA THR A 5 -9.48 9.60 18.44
C THR A 5 -10.77 10.41 18.41
N LYS A 6 -11.20 10.77 17.22
CA LYS A 6 -12.44 11.50 16.97
C LYS A 6 -13.15 10.88 15.78
N GLN A 7 -14.42 10.52 15.96
CA GLN A 7 -15.27 10.13 14.84
C GLN A 7 -15.63 11.38 14.02
N ILE A 8 -15.37 11.33 12.71
CA ILE A 8 -15.67 12.43 11.76
C ILE A 8 -16.99 12.17 11.06
N THR A 9 -17.19 10.94 10.56
CA THR A 9 -18.41 10.52 9.85
C THR A 9 -19.27 9.63 10.73
N ASN A 10 -20.58 9.56 10.46
CA ASN A 10 -21.52 8.68 11.16
C ASN A 10 -22.54 8.11 10.17
N THR A 11 -22.04 7.42 9.16
CA THR A 11 -22.80 6.74 8.10
C THR A 11 -22.59 5.24 8.20
N VAL A 12 -23.41 4.45 7.55
CA VAL A 12 -23.24 2.99 7.44
C VAL A 12 -22.52 2.61 6.15
N GLU A 13 -22.45 3.57 5.21
CA GLU A 13 -21.80 3.42 3.91
C GLU A 13 -20.29 3.56 4.05
N GLY A 14 -19.56 3.15 3.00
CA GLY A 14 -18.11 3.24 2.96
C GLY A 14 -17.58 4.67 2.85
N GLU A 15 -16.53 4.96 3.61
CA GLU A 15 -15.69 6.13 3.45
C GLU A 15 -14.26 5.69 3.18
N ALA A 16 -13.59 6.36 2.25
CA ALA A 16 -12.24 6.02 1.81
C ALA A 16 -11.42 7.27 1.43
N ASP A 17 -10.13 7.06 1.23
CA ASP A 17 -9.23 7.98 0.54
C ASP A 17 -9.18 9.38 1.18
N VAL A 18 -8.91 9.46 2.46
CA VAL A 18 -8.81 10.74 3.16
C VAL A 18 -7.50 11.46 2.86
N ASP A 19 -7.58 12.76 2.55
CA ASP A 19 -6.42 13.66 2.46
C ASP A 19 -6.63 14.93 3.28
N PHE A 20 -5.54 15.45 3.87
CA PHE A 20 -5.56 16.65 4.69
C PHE A 20 -5.18 17.89 3.89
N GLY A 21 -5.97 18.94 4.05
CA GLY A 21 -5.63 20.26 3.52
C GLY A 21 -4.32 20.83 4.09
N ALA A 22 -3.71 21.78 3.36
CA ALA A 22 -2.47 22.43 3.78
C ALA A 22 -2.58 23.22 5.10
N ASP A 23 -3.81 23.53 5.52
CA ASP A 23 -4.12 24.22 6.78
C ASP A 23 -4.20 23.28 7.99
N ASN A 24 -4.10 21.97 7.80
CA ASN A 24 -4.33 20.91 8.82
C ASN A 24 -5.70 21.04 9.54
N ARG A 25 -6.64 21.80 8.99
CA ARG A 25 -7.96 22.08 9.55
C ARG A 25 -9.10 21.63 8.63
N SER A 26 -8.73 21.18 7.44
CA SER A 26 -9.63 20.65 6.43
C SER A 26 -9.19 19.25 6.03
N LEU A 27 -10.14 18.41 5.69
CA LEU A 27 -9.89 17.13 5.04
C LEU A 27 -10.90 16.93 3.90
N VAL A 28 -10.53 16.13 2.94
CA VAL A 28 -11.38 15.63 1.86
C VAL A 28 -11.36 14.12 1.86
N TYR A 29 -12.46 13.50 1.49
CA TYR A 29 -12.59 12.04 1.43
C TYR A 29 -13.69 11.63 0.46
N ALA A 30 -13.65 10.40 0.02
CA ALA A 30 -14.70 9.77 -0.77
C ALA A 30 -15.72 9.07 0.14
N SER A 31 -17.02 9.12 -0.19
CA SER A 31 -18.07 8.39 0.51
C SER A 31 -19.14 7.91 -0.45
N GLU A 32 -19.62 6.68 -0.24
CA GLU A 32 -20.66 6.05 -1.07
C GLU A 32 -22.09 6.28 -0.55
N ARG A 33 -22.29 7.23 0.38
CA ARG A 33 -23.57 7.47 1.08
C ARG A 33 -24.77 7.81 0.19
N ASN A 34 -24.54 8.18 -1.06
CA ASN A 34 -25.59 8.43 -2.06
C ASN A 34 -25.68 7.33 -3.13
N GLY A 35 -25.12 6.16 -2.86
CA GLY A 35 -25.06 5.04 -3.80
C GLY A 35 -23.99 5.17 -4.87
N HIS A 36 -23.16 6.23 -4.81
CA HIS A 36 -22.01 6.49 -5.67
C HIS A 36 -20.91 7.07 -4.80
N TRP A 37 -19.66 6.85 -5.20
CA TRP A 37 -18.52 7.49 -4.57
C TRP A 37 -18.51 8.99 -4.88
N GLY A 38 -19.02 9.77 -3.95
CA GLY A 38 -18.99 11.24 -3.99
C GLY A 38 -17.86 11.79 -3.13
N LEU A 39 -17.44 13.04 -3.41
CA LEU A 39 -16.44 13.74 -2.62
C LEU A 39 -17.07 14.63 -1.56
N TYR A 40 -16.54 14.56 -0.36
CA TYR A 40 -16.96 15.34 0.80
C TYR A 40 -15.76 16.04 1.42
N THR A 41 -16.01 17.18 2.05
CA THR A 41 -15.02 17.89 2.86
C THR A 41 -15.51 17.99 4.30
N ALA A 42 -14.61 17.87 5.25
CA ALA A 42 -14.87 18.21 6.64
C ALA A 42 -13.87 19.24 7.13
N ARG A 43 -14.36 20.23 7.89
CA ARG A 43 -13.54 21.35 8.36
C ARG A 43 -13.78 21.63 9.83
N ILE A 44 -12.71 21.94 10.56
CA ILE A 44 -12.79 22.45 11.93
C ILE A 44 -13.38 23.87 11.88
N LYS A 45 -14.59 24.05 12.47
CA LYS A 45 -15.34 25.31 12.37
C LYS A 45 -14.83 26.39 13.33
N ARG A 46 -14.46 26.00 14.55
CA ARG A 46 -14.01 26.94 15.58
C ARG A 46 -12.53 27.24 15.44
N SER A 47 -12.16 28.51 15.50
CA SER A 47 -10.76 28.98 15.45
C SER A 47 -9.90 28.45 16.63
N ASP A 48 -10.56 28.26 17.79
CA ASP A 48 -9.90 27.83 19.04
C ASP A 48 -9.56 26.33 19.04
N ASP A 49 -10.21 25.53 18.18
CA ASP A 49 -9.93 24.13 18.06
C ASP A 49 -8.69 23.92 17.14
N LEU A 50 -7.60 23.40 17.67
CA LEU A 50 -6.30 23.35 16.98
C LEU A 50 -6.18 22.18 15.99
N ASN A 51 -6.89 21.05 16.25
CA ASN A 51 -6.78 19.83 15.47
C ASN A 51 -8.07 19.01 15.53
N PHE A 52 -8.25 18.05 14.63
CA PHE A 52 -9.44 17.21 14.55
C PHE A 52 -9.71 16.41 15.84
N PRO A 53 -8.75 15.73 16.48
CA PRO A 53 -9.04 14.98 17.71
C PRO A 53 -9.68 15.82 18.82
N ASN A 54 -9.35 17.09 18.91
CA ASN A 54 -9.87 18.01 19.93
C ASN A 54 -10.97 18.94 19.41
N ALA A 55 -11.36 18.80 18.14
CA ALA A 55 -12.40 19.66 17.55
C ALA A 55 -13.74 19.46 18.22
N THR A 56 -14.37 20.55 18.63
CA THR A 56 -15.70 20.55 19.26
C THR A 56 -16.80 20.66 18.22
N LEU A 57 -16.52 21.26 17.07
CA LEU A 57 -17.46 21.41 15.97
C LEU A 57 -16.75 21.22 14.63
N ILE A 58 -17.21 20.21 13.91
CA ILE A 58 -16.77 19.90 12.53
C ILE A 58 -17.91 20.22 11.59
N ASP A 59 -17.60 20.92 10.51
CA ASP A 59 -18.53 21.27 9.44
C ASP A 59 -18.23 20.36 8.25
N GLU A 60 -19.15 19.47 7.95
CA GLU A 60 -19.07 18.50 6.85
C GLU A 60 -19.95 18.97 5.70
N GLN A 61 -19.41 19.00 4.48
CA GLN A 61 -20.11 19.47 3.30
C GLN A 61 -19.82 18.60 2.08
N PRO A 62 -20.79 18.37 1.18
CA PRO A 62 -20.53 17.76 -0.11
C PRO A 62 -19.65 18.69 -0.96
N LEU A 63 -18.60 18.12 -1.55
CA LEU A 63 -17.78 18.78 -2.54
C LEU A 63 -18.32 18.51 -3.95
N LEU A 64 -18.44 17.24 -4.32
CA LEU A 64 -19.04 16.73 -5.55
C LEU A 64 -19.79 15.43 -5.22
N ALA A 65 -21.07 15.48 -4.94
CA ALA A 65 -21.86 14.34 -4.47
C ALA A 65 -23.22 14.18 -5.19
N ASP A 66 -23.42 14.88 -6.28
CA ASP A 66 -24.68 15.01 -7.01
C ASP A 66 -24.71 14.30 -8.38
N SER A 67 -23.63 13.57 -8.71
CA SER A 67 -23.47 12.86 -9.98
C SER A 67 -23.59 11.35 -9.80
N LEU A 68 -23.90 10.65 -10.88
CA LEU A 68 -23.83 9.19 -10.96
C LEU A 68 -22.40 8.65 -11.19
N ALA A 69 -21.42 9.54 -11.37
CA ALA A 69 -20.02 9.18 -11.53
C ALA A 69 -19.39 8.81 -10.18
N ASP A 70 -18.57 7.77 -10.15
CA ASP A 70 -17.74 7.45 -8.99
C ASP A 70 -16.49 8.32 -8.97
N ARG A 71 -16.21 8.90 -7.81
CA ARG A 71 -15.08 9.80 -7.58
C ARG A 71 -14.30 9.35 -6.36
N GLN A 72 -13.07 8.97 -6.57
CA GLN A 72 -12.22 8.35 -5.54
C GLN A 72 -10.83 8.99 -5.50
N ASN A 73 -10.05 8.62 -4.48
CA ASN A 73 -8.67 9.05 -4.29
C ASN A 73 -8.48 10.57 -4.35
N PRO A 74 -9.28 11.40 -3.63
CA PRO A 74 -9.12 12.84 -3.65
C PRO A 74 -7.82 13.29 -2.99
N LYS A 75 -7.14 14.30 -3.57
CA LYS A 75 -5.93 14.91 -3.02
C LYS A 75 -5.95 16.42 -3.19
N PHE A 76 -5.73 17.14 -2.11
CA PHE A 76 -5.61 18.61 -2.17
C PHE A 76 -4.39 19.04 -2.97
N SER A 77 -4.54 20.13 -3.72
CA SER A 77 -3.40 20.84 -4.29
C SER A 77 -2.49 21.38 -3.17
N PRO A 78 -1.20 21.63 -3.44
CA PRO A 78 -0.26 22.14 -2.44
C PRO A 78 -0.68 23.46 -1.78
N ASP A 79 -1.49 24.28 -2.46
CA ASP A 79 -2.04 25.54 -1.93
C ASP A 79 -3.42 25.37 -1.27
N GLY A 80 -4.02 24.19 -1.35
CA GLY A 80 -5.30 23.82 -0.75
C GLY A 80 -6.54 24.39 -1.45
N LYS A 81 -6.40 25.02 -2.63
CA LYS A 81 -7.53 25.62 -3.34
C LYS A 81 -8.27 24.65 -4.25
N GLU A 82 -7.63 23.59 -4.64
CA GLU A 82 -8.15 22.58 -5.55
C GLU A 82 -8.03 21.18 -4.95
N VAL A 83 -8.85 20.26 -5.44
CA VAL A 83 -8.79 18.84 -5.15
C VAL A 83 -8.75 18.10 -6.48
N ALA A 84 -7.71 17.29 -6.68
CA ALA A 84 -7.66 16.31 -7.75
C ALA A 84 -8.34 15.02 -7.28
N PHE A 85 -8.89 14.26 -8.21
CA PHE A 85 -9.56 13.00 -7.94
C PHE A 85 -9.62 12.13 -9.20
N ILE A 86 -9.83 10.85 -9.02
CA ILE A 86 -10.10 9.92 -10.12
C ILE A 86 -11.62 9.79 -10.28
N GLU A 87 -12.10 10.02 -11.50
CA GLU A 87 -13.49 9.82 -11.88
C GLU A 87 -13.62 8.58 -12.77
N ASP A 88 -14.60 7.71 -12.44
CA ASP A 88 -14.88 6.48 -13.15
C ASP A 88 -13.63 5.61 -13.37
N GLU A 89 -12.76 5.57 -12.37
CA GLU A 89 -11.54 4.74 -12.29
C GLU A 89 -10.45 5.02 -13.34
N CYS A 90 -10.68 5.91 -14.27
CA CYS A 90 -9.74 6.12 -15.40
C CYS A 90 -9.44 7.59 -15.72
N ARG A 91 -10.23 8.56 -15.24
CA ARG A 91 -10.04 9.98 -15.57
C ARG A 91 -9.48 10.78 -14.39
N LEU A 92 -8.37 11.45 -14.56
CA LEU A 92 -7.88 12.43 -13.60
C LEU A 92 -8.62 13.75 -13.80
N MET A 93 -9.30 14.19 -12.75
CA MET A 93 -10.11 15.39 -12.70
C MET A 93 -9.63 16.32 -11.60
N VAL A 94 -9.95 17.61 -11.69
CA VAL A 94 -9.67 18.59 -10.65
C VAL A 94 -10.90 19.44 -10.40
N VAL A 95 -11.24 19.68 -9.14
CA VAL A 95 -12.29 20.59 -8.72
C VAL A 95 -11.72 21.75 -7.91
N ASN A 96 -12.16 22.96 -8.19
CA ASN A 96 -11.89 24.12 -7.35
C ASN A 96 -12.80 24.08 -6.11
N VAL A 97 -12.21 24.10 -4.92
CA VAL A 97 -12.95 23.92 -3.65
C VAL A 97 -13.99 25.02 -3.42
N ALA A 98 -13.68 26.26 -3.79
CA ALA A 98 -14.55 27.41 -3.55
C ALA A 98 -15.67 27.55 -4.61
N THR A 99 -15.33 27.41 -5.88
CA THR A 99 -16.25 27.64 -7.01
C THR A 99 -16.99 26.39 -7.45
N LYS A 100 -16.53 25.19 -7.04
CA LYS A 100 -17.01 23.87 -7.50
C LYS A 100 -16.81 23.64 -9.01
N ALA A 101 -16.05 24.50 -9.68
CA ALA A 101 -15.72 24.30 -11.09
C ALA A 101 -14.82 23.09 -11.26
N VAL A 102 -15.19 22.19 -12.16
CA VAL A 102 -14.45 20.96 -12.46
C VAL A 102 -13.75 21.11 -13.80
N ARG A 103 -12.51 20.62 -13.89
CA ARG A 103 -11.78 20.46 -15.15
C ARG A 103 -11.24 19.04 -15.29
N GLN A 104 -11.14 18.59 -16.51
CA GLN A 104 -10.53 17.31 -16.86
C GLN A 104 -9.04 17.50 -17.10
N VAL A 105 -8.22 16.56 -16.60
CA VAL A 105 -6.77 16.53 -16.81
C VAL A 105 -6.40 15.42 -17.82
N THR A 106 -6.98 14.20 -17.63
CA THR A 106 -6.82 13.10 -18.60
C THR A 106 -8.18 12.68 -19.14
N ASP A 107 -8.22 12.16 -20.36
CA ASP A 107 -9.49 11.78 -21.03
C ASP A 107 -9.93 10.33 -20.72
N GLY A 108 -9.10 9.59 -19.97
CA GLY A 108 -9.37 8.18 -19.60
C GLY A 108 -8.85 7.17 -20.61
N SER A 109 -8.24 7.61 -21.72
CA SER A 109 -7.63 6.70 -22.69
C SER A 109 -6.29 6.11 -22.21
N GLU A 110 -5.71 6.71 -21.18
CA GLU A 110 -4.43 6.31 -20.60
C GLU A 110 -4.54 5.21 -19.55
N TRP A 111 -5.76 4.87 -19.12
CA TRP A 111 -6.02 3.83 -18.13
C TRP A 111 -7.30 3.08 -18.43
N PHE A 112 -7.45 1.84 -17.94
CA PHE A 112 -8.63 1.04 -18.27
C PHE A 112 -9.65 0.93 -17.13
N MET A 113 -9.22 0.53 -15.90
CA MET A 113 -10.11 0.42 -14.74
C MET A 113 -9.32 0.20 -13.44
N GLY A 114 -9.98 0.37 -12.28
CA GLY A 114 -9.42 0.08 -10.97
C GLY A 114 -8.63 1.24 -10.35
N GLY A 115 -8.63 2.40 -10.99
CA GLY A 115 -7.88 3.57 -10.54
C GLY A 115 -6.37 3.43 -10.73
N PHE A 116 -5.64 4.51 -10.55
CA PHE A 116 -4.19 4.59 -10.72
C PHE A 116 -3.57 5.52 -9.67
N ASN A 117 -2.27 5.38 -9.45
CA ASN A 117 -1.54 6.28 -8.56
C ASN A 117 -1.22 7.60 -9.28
N TYR A 118 -1.42 8.70 -8.58
CA TYR A 118 -1.03 10.03 -9.04
C TYR A 118 -0.59 10.92 -7.87
N ALA A 119 0.18 11.96 -8.16
CA ALA A 119 0.59 12.95 -7.17
C ALA A 119 0.72 14.34 -7.78
N TRP A 120 0.28 15.36 -7.03
CA TRP A 120 0.59 16.75 -7.36
C TRP A 120 2.08 17.04 -7.28
N SER A 121 2.60 17.81 -8.23
CA SER A 121 3.92 18.43 -8.06
C SER A 121 3.92 19.45 -6.93
N PRO A 122 5.06 19.71 -6.27
CA PRO A 122 5.14 20.69 -5.18
C PRO A 122 4.71 22.12 -5.56
N ASP A 123 4.84 22.51 -6.82
CA ASP A 123 4.40 23.82 -7.35
C ASP A 123 2.92 23.82 -7.78
N GLY A 124 2.26 22.64 -7.79
CA GLY A 124 0.86 22.48 -8.18
C GLY A 124 0.59 22.61 -9.68
N LYS A 125 1.62 22.60 -10.53
CA LYS A 125 1.48 22.79 -11.98
C LYS A 125 1.50 21.50 -12.79
N TRP A 126 1.90 20.39 -12.17
CA TRP A 126 2.03 19.11 -12.80
C TRP A 126 1.41 18.01 -11.92
N PHE A 127 1.09 16.90 -12.58
CA PHE A 127 0.89 15.60 -11.92
C PHE A 127 1.94 14.62 -12.40
N SER A 128 2.40 13.74 -11.52
CA SER A 128 2.93 12.44 -11.89
C SER A 128 1.82 11.42 -11.77
N LEU A 129 1.75 10.45 -12.68
CA LEU A 129 0.69 9.44 -12.70
C LEU A 129 1.16 8.15 -13.38
N GLU A 130 0.44 7.07 -13.10
CA GLU A 130 0.55 5.82 -13.85
C GLU A 130 -0.31 5.89 -15.10
N ILE A 131 0.19 5.32 -16.19
CA ILE A 131 -0.54 5.17 -17.46
C ILE A 131 -0.28 3.78 -18.04
N ILE A 132 -1.19 3.29 -18.90
CA ILE A 132 -0.93 2.15 -19.77
C ILE A 132 -0.37 2.69 -21.08
N GLY A 133 0.95 2.67 -21.20
CA GLY A 133 1.64 3.18 -22.37
C GLY A 133 1.54 2.25 -23.57
N ASN A 134 1.35 2.83 -24.79
CA ASN A 134 1.42 2.11 -26.07
C ASN A 134 0.51 0.88 -26.21
N GLY A 135 -0.58 0.80 -25.44
CA GLY A 135 -1.48 -0.37 -25.47
C GLY A 135 -0.84 -1.66 -24.93
N HIS A 136 0.15 -1.56 -24.07
CA HIS A 136 0.83 -2.71 -23.46
C HIS A 136 0.14 -3.16 -22.15
N ASP A 137 -1.18 -3.16 -22.11
CA ASP A 137 -1.92 -3.72 -20.99
C ASP A 137 -1.41 -5.15 -20.64
N PRO A 138 -1.15 -5.46 -19.37
CA PRO A 138 -1.37 -4.68 -18.15
C PRO A 138 -0.16 -3.85 -17.67
N TYR A 139 0.87 -3.69 -18.48
CA TYR A 139 2.12 -3.05 -18.04
C TYR A 139 1.96 -1.53 -17.93
N SER A 140 2.06 -1.03 -16.71
CA SER A 140 2.00 0.40 -16.43
C SER A 140 3.35 1.09 -16.66
N ASP A 141 3.27 2.33 -17.16
CA ASP A 141 4.36 3.28 -17.24
C ASP A 141 4.11 4.47 -16.31
N VAL A 142 5.15 5.22 -16.00
CA VAL A 142 5.06 6.49 -15.28
C VAL A 142 5.09 7.65 -16.25
N ALA A 143 4.18 8.59 -16.07
CA ALA A 143 4.04 9.79 -16.88
C ALA A 143 3.94 11.05 -16.02
N ILE A 144 4.10 12.22 -16.66
CA ILE A 144 3.73 13.51 -16.10
C ILE A 144 2.74 14.21 -17.04
N VAL A 145 1.88 15.04 -16.47
CA VAL A 145 0.90 15.84 -17.22
C VAL A 145 0.74 17.23 -16.57
N LYS A 146 0.48 18.25 -17.37
CA LYS A 146 0.15 19.59 -16.84
C LYS A 146 -1.17 19.56 -16.08
N ALA A 147 -1.19 20.17 -14.90
CA ALA A 147 -2.35 20.15 -14.02
C ALA A 147 -3.55 20.94 -14.55
N ASP A 148 -3.33 21.81 -15.53
CA ASP A 148 -4.39 22.56 -16.22
C ASP A 148 -5.13 21.73 -17.30
N GLY A 149 -4.63 20.53 -17.62
CA GLY A 149 -5.20 19.68 -18.65
C GLY A 149 -4.96 20.16 -20.09
N SER A 150 -4.03 21.08 -20.31
CA SER A 150 -3.76 21.67 -21.63
C SER A 150 -3.02 20.72 -22.59
N GLU A 151 -2.38 19.68 -22.07
CA GLU A 151 -1.57 18.74 -22.84
C GLU A 151 -1.85 17.30 -22.39
N LYS A 152 -1.60 16.33 -23.26
CA LYS A 152 -1.66 14.90 -22.92
C LYS A 152 -0.49 14.50 -22.02
N PRO A 153 -0.65 13.40 -21.24
CA PRO A 153 0.45 12.85 -20.46
C PRO A 153 1.67 12.51 -21.32
N VAL A 154 2.85 12.85 -20.79
CA VAL A 154 4.14 12.50 -21.38
C VAL A 154 4.68 11.27 -20.64
N ASN A 155 4.81 10.15 -21.36
CA ASN A 155 5.36 8.92 -20.82
C ASN A 155 6.87 9.09 -20.55
N LEU A 156 7.30 8.85 -19.32
CA LEU A 156 8.70 8.99 -18.88
C LEU A 156 9.47 7.67 -18.96
N THR A 157 8.81 6.53 -18.85
CA THR A 157 9.46 5.23 -18.75
C THR A 157 9.43 4.44 -20.04
N GLY A 158 8.34 4.44 -20.78
CA GLY A 158 8.18 3.88 -22.12
C GLY A 158 8.71 2.45 -22.25
N SER A 159 8.49 1.63 -21.21
CA SER A 159 9.25 0.40 -21.08
C SER A 159 8.39 -0.85 -21.16
N GLY A 160 8.19 -1.79 -21.51
CA GLY A 160 7.35 -2.99 -21.36
C GLY A 160 7.52 -3.70 -20.00
N TYR A 161 7.81 -2.92 -18.96
CA TYR A 161 7.96 -3.36 -17.57
C TYR A 161 6.96 -2.62 -16.71
N PHE A 162 6.54 -3.21 -15.57
CA PHE A 162 5.74 -2.46 -14.60
C PHE A 162 6.56 -1.31 -14.02
N SER A 163 6.04 -0.10 -14.15
CA SER A 163 6.56 1.10 -13.50
C SER A 163 5.39 1.76 -12.78
N SER A 164 5.50 1.93 -11.46
CA SER A 164 4.38 2.28 -10.60
C SER A 164 4.76 3.22 -9.46
N GLN A 165 3.75 3.69 -8.73
CA GLN A 165 3.86 4.53 -7.53
C GLN A 165 4.70 5.80 -7.75
N PRO A 166 4.41 6.62 -8.80
CA PRO A 166 5.16 7.83 -9.04
C PRO A 166 4.98 8.85 -7.92
N ARG A 167 6.09 9.41 -7.44
CA ARG A 167 6.12 10.38 -6.34
C ARG A 167 7.14 11.48 -6.62
N TRP A 168 6.69 12.74 -6.53
CA TRP A 168 7.62 13.87 -6.62
C TRP A 168 8.54 13.92 -5.41
N VAL A 169 9.83 14.06 -5.66
CA VAL A 169 10.88 14.17 -4.65
C VAL A 169 11.85 15.30 -5.01
N LEU A 170 12.76 15.65 -4.09
CA LEU A 170 13.78 16.69 -4.30
C LEU A 170 13.17 18.03 -4.72
N ASP A 171 12.13 18.48 -4.01
CA ASP A 171 11.39 19.72 -4.30
C ASP A 171 10.84 19.78 -5.75
N GLY A 172 10.49 18.62 -6.33
CA GLY A 172 9.97 18.50 -7.68
C GLY A 172 11.03 18.34 -8.77
N ASN A 173 12.32 18.28 -8.41
CA ASN A 173 13.39 18.07 -9.37
C ASN A 173 13.51 16.62 -9.86
N ALA A 174 12.83 15.68 -9.22
CA ALA A 174 12.77 14.30 -9.67
C ALA A 174 11.42 13.65 -9.34
N VAL A 175 11.08 12.60 -10.10
CA VAL A 175 10.01 11.66 -9.77
C VAL A 175 10.64 10.32 -9.41
N LEU A 176 10.32 9.83 -8.21
CA LEU A 176 10.64 8.49 -7.75
C LEU A 176 9.55 7.54 -8.24
N PHE A 177 9.92 6.33 -8.64
CA PHE A 177 8.98 5.26 -8.98
C PHE A 177 9.58 3.89 -8.73
N LEU A 178 8.73 2.88 -8.66
CA LEU A 178 9.12 1.47 -8.58
C LEU A 178 9.06 0.83 -9.96
N THR A 179 9.96 -0.12 -10.24
CA THR A 179 9.91 -0.91 -11.48
C THR A 179 10.45 -2.31 -11.30
N ASP A 180 9.90 -3.27 -12.03
CA ASP A 180 10.39 -4.65 -12.07
C ASP A 180 11.40 -4.92 -13.21
N ARG A 181 11.90 -3.86 -13.84
CA ARG A 181 12.79 -3.96 -15.01
C ARG A 181 14.03 -4.81 -14.77
N TYR A 182 14.58 -4.78 -13.57
CA TYR A 182 15.82 -5.48 -13.21
C TYR A 182 15.59 -6.65 -12.26
N GLY A 183 14.38 -6.78 -11.73
CA GLY A 183 14.01 -7.80 -10.77
C GLY A 183 13.62 -9.13 -11.40
N MET A 184 13.61 -10.17 -10.58
CA MET A 184 13.08 -11.46 -10.98
C MET A 184 11.55 -11.35 -11.06
N ARG A 185 10.97 -11.87 -12.13
CA ARG A 185 9.52 -11.96 -12.34
C ARG A 185 9.04 -13.36 -12.08
N SER A 186 7.89 -13.46 -11.42
CA SER A 186 7.17 -14.72 -11.32
C SER A 186 6.44 -15.04 -12.63
N HIS A 187 5.94 -16.28 -12.73
CA HIS A 187 5.14 -16.72 -13.85
C HIS A 187 3.92 -15.80 -14.09
N ALA A 188 3.66 -15.49 -15.35
CA ALA A 188 2.52 -14.68 -15.81
C ALA A 188 2.37 -13.32 -15.08
N SER A 189 3.48 -12.71 -14.65
CA SER A 189 3.47 -11.42 -13.93
C SER A 189 2.73 -11.42 -12.59
N TRP A 190 2.65 -12.56 -11.94
CA TRP A 190 2.07 -12.72 -10.60
C TRP A 190 3.05 -12.34 -9.48
N GLY A 191 3.55 -11.12 -9.55
CA GLY A 191 4.54 -10.59 -8.64
C GLY A 191 5.93 -10.52 -9.25
N SER A 192 6.71 -9.58 -8.77
CA SER A 192 8.06 -9.31 -9.23
C SER A 192 8.87 -8.68 -8.11
N LEU A 193 10.18 -8.86 -8.16
CA LEU A 193 11.09 -8.05 -7.36
C LEU A 193 11.24 -6.68 -8.03
N ASN A 194 11.14 -5.63 -7.24
CA ASN A 194 11.16 -4.26 -7.70
C ASN A 194 12.47 -3.54 -7.35
N ASP A 195 12.71 -2.46 -8.06
CA ASP A 195 13.75 -1.48 -7.80
C ASP A 195 13.16 -0.10 -7.65
N VAL A 196 13.83 0.74 -6.87
CA VAL A 196 13.52 2.17 -6.80
C VAL A 196 14.35 2.91 -7.83
N MET A 197 13.65 3.72 -8.63
CA MET A 197 14.23 4.55 -9.68
C MET A 197 13.95 6.02 -9.41
N LEU A 198 14.79 6.88 -9.94
CA LEU A 198 14.57 8.32 -10.06
C LEU A 198 14.65 8.74 -11.53
N VAL A 199 13.70 9.54 -11.98
CA VAL A 199 13.81 10.32 -13.23
C VAL A 199 13.92 11.79 -12.89
N PHE A 200 14.99 12.44 -13.35
CA PHE A 200 15.26 13.85 -13.05
C PHE A 200 14.61 14.76 -14.07
N MET A 201 13.89 15.77 -13.61
CA MET A 201 13.16 16.71 -14.46
C MET A 201 14.09 17.65 -15.23
N ASN A 202 15.27 17.95 -14.71
CA ASN A 202 16.24 18.82 -15.35
C ASN A 202 17.68 18.29 -15.20
N LYS A 203 18.55 18.80 -16.07
CA LYS A 203 19.94 18.37 -16.12
C LYS A 203 20.74 18.78 -14.89
N ASP A 204 20.50 19.96 -14.36
CA ASP A 204 21.24 20.47 -13.20
C ASP A 204 21.01 19.59 -11.96
N ALA A 205 19.77 19.16 -11.71
CA ALA A 205 19.45 18.23 -10.64
C ALA A 205 20.09 16.85 -10.85
N TYR A 206 20.09 16.35 -12.09
CA TYR A 206 20.72 15.10 -12.45
C TYR A 206 22.24 15.13 -12.25
N ASP A 207 22.91 16.18 -12.73
CA ASP A 207 24.36 16.35 -12.58
C ASP A 207 24.74 16.49 -11.10
N LYS A 208 23.99 17.27 -10.32
CA LYS A 208 24.17 17.40 -8.87
C LYS A 208 24.00 16.05 -8.14
N PHE A 209 23.03 15.25 -8.52
CA PHE A 209 22.81 13.93 -7.91
C PHE A 209 23.97 12.98 -8.15
N ARG A 210 24.65 13.08 -9.30
CA ARG A 210 25.78 12.21 -9.69
C ARG A 210 27.12 12.61 -9.11
N LEU A 211 27.22 13.75 -8.43
CA LEU A 211 28.48 14.18 -7.81
C LEU A 211 29.03 13.13 -6.85
N SER A 212 30.35 13.03 -6.76
CA SER A 212 31.01 12.29 -5.70
C SER A 212 30.60 12.85 -4.33
N LYS A 213 30.79 12.09 -3.27
CA LYS A 213 30.51 12.57 -1.92
C LYS A 213 31.27 13.87 -1.61
N GLU A 214 32.54 13.93 -1.96
CA GLU A 214 33.42 15.08 -1.73
C GLU A 214 32.94 16.32 -2.51
N ASP A 215 32.67 16.17 -3.80
CA ASP A 215 32.19 17.27 -4.64
C ASP A 215 30.81 17.76 -4.19
N TYR A 216 29.94 16.86 -3.75
CA TYR A 216 28.62 17.22 -3.24
C TYR A 216 28.70 18.00 -1.93
N GLU A 217 29.56 17.59 -0.98
CA GLU A 217 29.80 18.32 0.27
C GLU A 217 30.36 19.73 -0.02
N LEU A 218 31.32 19.83 -0.94
CA LEU A 218 31.89 21.12 -1.37
C LEU A 218 30.83 22.03 -1.98
N GLN A 219 29.99 21.50 -2.86
CA GLN A 219 28.90 22.29 -3.46
C GLN A 219 27.89 22.73 -2.41
N LYS A 220 27.55 21.89 -1.45
CA LYS A 220 26.63 22.22 -0.33
C LYS A 220 27.20 23.34 0.55
N GLU A 221 28.52 23.37 0.79
CA GLU A 221 29.18 24.47 1.50
C GLU A 221 29.12 25.78 0.70
N LEU A 222 29.42 25.73 -0.59
CA LEU A 222 29.35 26.90 -1.47
C LEU A 222 27.93 27.48 -1.54
N GLU A 223 26.89 26.64 -1.64
CA GLU A 223 25.50 27.07 -1.63
C GLU A 223 25.11 27.72 -0.29
N LYS A 224 25.58 27.21 0.85
CA LYS A 224 25.37 27.81 2.18
C LYS A 224 26.01 29.20 2.29
N ASP A 225 27.21 29.35 1.78
CA ASP A 225 27.93 30.64 1.83
C ASP A 225 27.29 31.67 0.89
N GLN A 226 26.81 31.25 -0.28
CA GLN A 226 26.03 32.09 -1.18
C GLN A 226 24.72 32.58 -0.55
N LYS A 227 23.95 31.67 0.12
CA LYS A 227 22.74 32.03 0.85
C LYS A 227 23.02 33.03 1.98
N LYS A 228 24.06 32.80 2.79
CA LYS A 228 24.46 33.73 3.86
C LYS A 228 24.85 35.11 3.33
N ASN A 229 25.54 35.15 2.18
CA ASN A 229 25.94 36.39 1.56
C ASN A 229 24.74 37.14 0.96
N ALA A 230 23.78 36.46 0.36
CA ALA A 230 22.54 37.01 -0.14
C ALA A 230 21.67 37.58 1.01
N GLU A 231 21.55 36.86 2.12
CA GLU A 231 20.82 37.32 3.32
C GLU A 231 21.47 38.57 3.95
N LYS A 232 22.81 38.62 3.99
CA LYS A 232 23.54 39.81 4.45
C LYS A 232 23.33 41.03 3.53
N ALA A 233 23.36 40.80 2.21
CA ALA A 233 23.10 41.86 1.24
C ALA A 233 21.67 42.41 1.32
N ASP A 234 20.68 41.55 1.59
CA ASP A 234 19.29 41.98 1.79
C ASP A 234 19.06 42.67 3.14
N ALA A 235 19.76 42.21 4.19
CA ALA A 235 19.73 42.86 5.51
C ALA A 235 20.34 44.29 5.45
N ASP A 236 21.41 44.47 4.69
CA ASP A 236 22.04 45.78 4.49
C ASP A 236 21.17 46.73 3.62
N LYS A 237 20.45 46.20 2.64
CA LYS A 237 19.44 46.97 1.87
C LYS A 237 18.24 47.36 2.71
N LYS A 238 17.84 46.59 3.71
CA LYS A 238 16.74 46.93 4.63
C LYS A 238 17.10 47.93 5.70
N LYS A 239 18.38 48.10 6.06
CA LYS A 239 18.84 49.16 6.99
C LYS A 239 18.74 50.57 6.39
N GLY A 240 18.59 50.70 5.09
CA GLY A 240 18.46 52.00 4.37
C GLY A 240 17.03 52.51 4.18
N LYS A 241 15.98 51.78 4.55
CA LYS A 241 14.58 52.23 4.42
C LYS A 241 13.90 52.28 5.78
N LYS A 242 13.49 53.49 6.18
CA LYS A 242 12.72 53.76 7.42
C LYS A 242 11.40 52.96 7.43
N LYS A 243 11.07 52.56 8.63
CA LYS A 243 9.84 51.89 9.06
C LYS A 243 8.59 52.53 8.46
N ASP A 244 7.72 51.72 7.88
CA ASP A 244 6.28 51.82 8.09
C ASP A 244 5.65 50.42 7.95
N ASP A 245 4.68 50.18 8.83
CA ASP A 245 4.03 48.93 9.19
C ASP A 245 3.53 48.05 8.05
N LYS A 246 3.80 46.74 8.14
CA LYS A 246 2.86 45.63 8.30
C LYS A 246 3.63 44.31 8.16
N LYS A 247 3.72 43.54 9.24
CA LYS A 247 4.01 42.10 9.17
C LYS A 247 2.86 41.41 8.42
N ALA A 248 3.03 41.23 7.12
CA ALA A 248 2.38 40.16 6.39
C ALA A 248 3.41 39.04 6.27
N ASP A 249 3.07 37.88 6.74
CA ASP A 249 3.85 36.67 6.49
C ASP A 249 4.05 36.55 4.99
N LYS A 250 5.27 36.81 4.51
CA LYS A 250 5.64 36.46 3.15
C LYS A 250 5.73 34.95 3.08
N LYS A 251 4.66 34.27 2.60
CA LYS A 251 4.81 32.96 1.99
C LYS A 251 5.90 33.10 0.93
N GLU A 252 6.97 32.32 1.06
CA GLU A 252 7.92 32.15 -0.04
C GLU A 252 7.13 31.62 -1.23
N GLU A 253 7.10 32.38 -2.33
CA GLU A 253 6.56 31.89 -3.59
C GLU A 253 7.43 30.72 -4.01
N LYS A 254 6.84 29.51 -4.04
CA LYS A 254 7.51 28.32 -4.55
C LYS A 254 7.91 28.60 -6.00
N LYS A 255 9.17 28.35 -6.34
CA LYS A 255 9.64 28.44 -7.73
C LYS A 255 8.96 27.40 -8.57
N ASP A 256 8.65 27.74 -9.81
CA ASP A 256 8.18 26.79 -10.81
C ASP A 256 9.22 25.68 -11.02
N ILE A 257 8.75 24.46 -11.18
CA ILE A 257 9.61 23.33 -11.49
C ILE A 257 10.07 23.45 -12.95
N ASP A 258 11.38 23.36 -13.17
CA ASP A 258 11.95 23.31 -14.52
C ASP A 258 11.86 21.89 -15.06
N VAL A 259 10.97 21.66 -16.02
CA VAL A 259 10.75 20.36 -16.67
C VAL A 259 11.35 20.38 -18.07
N GLN A 260 12.46 19.68 -18.24
CA GLN A 260 13.17 19.51 -19.51
C GLN A 260 12.85 18.11 -20.06
N LEU A 261 11.97 18.00 -21.02
CA LEU A 261 11.55 16.72 -21.59
C LEU A 261 12.58 16.12 -22.56
N ASP A 262 13.33 16.97 -23.26
CA ASP A 262 14.36 16.51 -24.20
C ASP A 262 15.47 15.73 -23.49
N GLY A 263 15.71 14.49 -23.90
CA GLY A 263 16.68 13.57 -23.30
C GLY A 263 16.35 13.18 -21.86
N ILE A 264 15.08 13.14 -21.45
CA ILE A 264 14.67 12.78 -20.09
C ILE A 264 14.96 11.32 -19.78
N GLU A 265 14.92 10.44 -20.78
CA GLU A 265 15.25 9.02 -20.69
C GLU A 265 16.69 8.78 -20.25
N ASP A 266 17.63 9.68 -20.58
CA ASP A 266 19.03 9.61 -20.16
C ASP A 266 19.23 10.04 -18.69
N ARG A 267 18.19 10.57 -18.06
CA ARG A 267 18.21 11.03 -16.68
C ARG A 267 17.45 10.12 -15.72
N ILE A 268 17.27 8.86 -16.11
CA ILE A 268 16.69 7.81 -15.27
C ILE A 268 17.80 7.05 -14.56
N VAL A 269 17.72 6.94 -13.23
CA VAL A 269 18.75 6.30 -12.39
C VAL A 269 18.13 5.24 -11.49
N ARG A 270 18.69 4.03 -11.52
CA ARG A 270 18.43 3.00 -10.51
C ARG A 270 19.17 3.36 -9.22
N ILE A 271 18.47 3.41 -8.09
CA ILE A 271 19.07 3.78 -6.81
C ILE A 271 19.21 2.61 -5.84
N THR A 272 18.33 1.61 -5.88
CA THR A 272 18.50 0.38 -5.10
C THR A 272 19.65 -0.48 -5.63
N PRO A 273 20.51 -1.03 -4.75
CA PRO A 273 21.61 -1.89 -5.18
C PRO A 273 21.14 -3.27 -5.63
N ASN A 274 20.05 -3.76 -5.05
CA ASN A 274 19.46 -5.08 -5.32
C ASN A 274 17.97 -4.95 -5.47
N SER A 275 17.38 -5.72 -6.38
CA SER A 275 15.94 -5.86 -6.49
C SER A 275 15.39 -6.64 -5.29
N SER A 276 14.22 -6.28 -4.81
CA SER A 276 13.55 -6.93 -3.69
C SER A 276 12.03 -6.72 -3.77
N GLU A 277 11.29 -7.38 -2.90
CA GLU A 277 9.87 -7.10 -2.73
C GLU A 277 9.72 -5.77 -1.98
N ILE A 278 9.45 -4.69 -2.71
CA ILE A 278 9.36 -3.31 -2.17
C ILE A 278 7.89 -2.90 -2.12
N ALA A 279 7.41 -2.53 -0.93
CA ALA A 279 6.06 -2.02 -0.74
C ALA A 279 5.97 -0.51 -1.00
N ASP A 280 6.94 0.28 -0.54
CA ASP A 280 6.96 1.73 -0.70
C ASP A 280 8.38 2.28 -0.53
N ALA A 281 8.63 3.48 -1.07
CA ALA A 281 9.93 4.14 -1.02
C ALA A 281 9.83 5.67 -1.03
N ILE A 282 10.77 6.34 -0.36
CA ILE A 282 10.89 7.80 -0.36
C ILE A 282 12.34 8.23 -0.20
N VAL A 283 12.74 9.25 -0.94
CA VAL A 283 14.03 9.94 -0.74
C VAL A 283 13.80 11.12 0.21
N ASP A 284 14.72 11.33 1.14
CA ASP A 284 14.67 12.48 2.03
C ASP A 284 14.79 13.82 1.27
N ALA A 285 14.42 14.91 1.92
CA ALA A 285 14.41 16.24 1.30
C ALA A 285 15.80 16.69 0.80
N ASP A 286 16.86 16.24 1.44
CA ASP A 286 18.24 16.58 1.08
C ASP A 286 18.80 15.70 -0.07
N GLY A 287 18.14 14.62 -0.43
CA GLY A 287 18.58 13.68 -1.46
C GLY A 287 19.78 12.83 -1.06
N GLU A 288 19.96 12.62 0.25
CA GLU A 288 21.09 11.87 0.80
C GLU A 288 20.72 10.44 1.20
N SER A 289 19.46 10.20 1.54
CA SER A 289 18.97 8.89 2.01
C SER A 289 17.69 8.44 1.28
N LEU A 290 17.68 7.18 0.91
CA LEU A 290 16.46 6.47 0.53
C LEU A 290 15.97 5.67 1.72
N TYR A 291 14.72 5.88 2.12
CA TYR A 291 13.97 5.01 3.02
C TYR A 291 13.04 4.13 2.19
N TYR A 292 13.02 2.83 2.45
CA TYR A 292 12.15 1.92 1.73
C TYR A 292 11.70 0.74 2.60
N LEU A 293 10.52 0.23 2.31
CA LEU A 293 9.91 -0.91 2.97
C LEU A 293 10.12 -2.12 2.09
N SER A 294 10.92 -3.06 2.54
CA SER A 294 11.26 -4.24 1.76
C SER A 294 11.22 -5.52 2.58
N ALA A 295 10.72 -6.58 1.96
CA ALA A 295 10.75 -7.94 2.48
C ALA A 295 11.94 -8.70 1.89
N PHE A 296 13.08 -8.70 2.60
CA PHE A 296 14.22 -9.55 2.27
C PHE A 296 14.17 -10.91 2.96
N GLU A 297 13.41 -10.99 4.05
CA GLU A 297 13.15 -12.20 4.84
C GLU A 297 11.63 -12.35 5.00
N GLU A 298 11.14 -12.64 6.19
CA GLU A 298 9.70 -12.70 6.46
C GLU A 298 9.14 -11.31 6.78
N GLY A 299 8.23 -10.83 5.91
CA GLY A 299 7.55 -9.54 6.09
C GLY A 299 8.38 -8.31 5.71
N TYR A 300 7.69 -7.18 5.65
CA TYR A 300 8.32 -5.90 5.33
C TYR A 300 9.01 -5.30 6.55
N ASP A 301 10.23 -4.81 6.31
CA ASP A 301 11.06 -4.08 7.27
C ASP A 301 11.42 -2.71 6.73
N LEU A 302 11.79 -1.79 7.63
CA LEU A 302 12.28 -0.46 7.25
C LEU A 302 13.78 -0.49 7.00
N TRP A 303 14.16 -0.16 5.79
CA TRP A 303 15.54 -0.06 5.33
C TRP A 303 15.92 1.37 4.99
N LYS A 304 17.19 1.70 5.17
CA LYS A 304 17.79 2.97 4.77
C LYS A 304 19.00 2.71 3.90
N LEU A 305 19.08 3.40 2.77
CA LEU A 305 20.24 3.44 1.90
C LEU A 305 20.83 4.85 1.90
N ASP A 306 22.06 5.01 2.35
CA ASP A 306 22.85 6.24 2.16
C ASP A 306 23.26 6.33 0.69
N LEU A 307 22.68 7.28 -0.03
CA LEU A 307 22.86 7.43 -1.50
C LEU A 307 24.28 7.86 -1.88
N ARG A 308 25.02 8.45 -0.95
CA ARG A 308 26.42 8.90 -1.18
C ARG A 308 27.44 7.82 -0.85
N LYS A 309 27.26 7.14 0.29
CA LYS A 309 28.16 6.05 0.71
C LYS A 309 27.83 4.72 0.06
N LYS A 310 26.65 4.58 -0.54
CA LYS A 310 26.13 3.32 -1.09
C LYS A 310 26.04 2.19 -0.03
N SER A 311 25.76 2.56 1.22
CA SER A 311 25.59 1.61 2.32
C SER A 311 24.14 1.48 2.71
N THR A 312 23.69 0.24 2.89
CA THR A 312 22.32 -0.11 3.28
C THR A 312 22.29 -0.65 4.70
N GLU A 313 21.31 -0.25 5.49
CA GLU A 313 21.08 -0.77 6.83
C GLU A 313 19.58 -1.01 7.08
N CYS A 314 19.26 -2.05 7.85
CA CYS A 314 17.91 -2.25 8.38
C CYS A 314 17.72 -1.38 9.62
N LEU A 315 16.96 -0.30 9.48
CA LEU A 315 16.68 0.59 10.62
C LEU A 315 15.75 -0.06 11.64
N LYS A 316 14.80 -0.85 11.16
CA LYS A 316 13.80 -1.46 12.04
C LYS A 316 13.20 -2.71 11.44
N LYS A 317 13.24 -3.80 12.19
CA LYS A 317 12.43 -4.99 11.93
C LYS A 317 10.98 -4.69 12.29
N LEU A 318 10.09 -4.82 11.32
CA LEU A 318 8.65 -4.57 11.47
C LEU A 318 7.85 -5.87 11.37
N ASP A 319 8.38 -6.85 10.64
CA ASP A 319 7.80 -8.19 10.43
C ASP A 319 6.30 -8.12 10.06
N THR A 320 5.95 -7.17 9.18
CA THR A 320 4.55 -6.90 8.81
C THR A 320 4.25 -7.41 7.42
N SER A 321 3.03 -7.93 7.21
CA SER A 321 2.58 -8.43 5.91
C SER A 321 2.21 -7.32 4.90
N SER A 322 2.07 -6.08 5.36
CA SER A 322 1.83 -4.93 4.49
C SER A 322 2.36 -3.66 5.15
N ALA A 323 2.89 -2.74 4.35
CA ALA A 323 3.35 -1.46 4.85
C ALA A 323 3.32 -0.39 3.75
N GLN A 324 3.12 0.87 4.16
CA GLN A 324 3.19 2.03 3.29
C GLN A 324 3.69 3.24 4.07
N PHE A 325 4.19 4.24 3.36
CA PHE A 325 4.60 5.52 3.90
C PHE A 325 3.53 6.59 3.75
N ASP A 326 3.38 7.40 4.80
CA ASP A 326 2.79 8.72 4.71
C ASP A 326 3.83 9.73 5.19
N VAL A 327 4.11 10.74 4.36
CA VAL A 327 5.22 11.68 4.60
C VAL A 327 4.67 13.02 5.01
N GLN A 328 5.13 13.52 6.15
CA GLN A 328 4.79 14.86 6.60
C GLN A 328 5.21 15.89 5.54
N LYS A 329 4.35 16.90 5.28
CA LYS A 329 4.56 17.90 4.20
C LYS A 329 5.90 18.65 4.24
N ASP A 330 6.51 18.76 5.41
CA ASP A 330 7.84 19.39 5.58
C ASP A 330 9.01 18.37 5.50
N GLY A 331 8.73 17.10 5.23
CA GLY A 331 9.70 16.03 5.09
C GLY A 331 10.41 15.60 6.38
N LYS A 332 10.06 16.17 7.55
CA LYS A 332 10.76 15.88 8.81
C LYS A 332 10.41 14.54 9.43
N CYS A 333 9.22 14.06 9.14
CA CYS A 333 8.72 12.78 9.65
C CYS A 333 8.13 11.93 8.54
N ILE A 334 8.35 10.62 8.66
CA ILE A 334 7.71 9.59 7.83
C ILE A 334 6.86 8.74 8.76
N PHE A 335 5.59 8.59 8.46
CA PHE A 335 4.70 7.66 9.13
C PHE A 335 4.73 6.33 8.39
N ILE A 336 4.75 5.24 9.13
CA ILE A 336 4.73 3.88 8.59
C ILE A 336 3.42 3.25 9.04
N LEU A 337 2.56 2.95 8.08
CA LEU A 337 1.27 2.32 8.27
C LEU A 337 1.34 0.90 7.73
N GLY A 338 0.96 -0.08 8.52
CA GLY A 338 0.99 -1.46 8.09
C GLY A 338 0.00 -2.31 8.86
N SER A 339 -0.03 -3.62 8.57
CA SER A 339 -0.90 -4.55 9.28
C SER A 339 -0.58 -4.53 10.78
N ARG A 340 -1.49 -3.96 11.59
CA ARG A 340 -1.38 -3.84 13.06
C ARG A 340 -0.22 -2.96 13.57
N ILE A 341 0.40 -2.18 12.70
CA ILE A 341 1.45 -1.25 13.09
C ILE A 341 1.14 0.17 12.63
N MET A 342 1.51 1.14 13.46
CA MET A 342 1.58 2.55 13.12
C MET A 342 2.80 3.13 13.83
N GLN A 343 3.75 3.64 13.08
CA GLN A 343 5.00 4.18 13.60
C GLN A 343 5.33 5.52 12.96
N LYS A 344 6.11 6.33 13.68
CA LYS A 344 6.63 7.61 13.21
C LYS A 344 8.14 7.54 13.22
N LEU A 345 8.77 7.83 12.10
CA LEU A 345 10.20 8.02 11.95
C LEU A 345 10.50 9.52 11.90
N THR A 346 11.40 9.98 12.77
CA THR A 346 11.98 11.34 12.70
C THR A 346 13.23 11.29 11.84
N VAL A 347 13.19 11.85 10.62
CA VAL A 347 14.25 11.71 9.58
C VAL A 347 15.61 12.19 10.06
N ALA A 348 15.67 13.33 10.76
CA ALA A 348 16.94 13.91 11.20
C ALA A 348 17.73 13.08 12.24
N SER A 349 17.08 12.12 12.90
CA SER A 349 17.68 11.33 13.99
C SER A 349 17.49 9.84 13.86
N ASP A 350 16.80 9.38 12.83
CA ASP A 350 16.35 8.00 12.61
C ASP A 350 15.58 7.42 13.81
N LYS A 351 14.99 8.30 14.65
CA LYS A 351 14.25 7.89 15.83
C LYS A 351 12.87 7.38 15.46
N MET A 352 12.59 6.14 15.87
CA MET A 352 11.29 5.49 15.68
C MET A 352 10.44 5.59 16.93
N GLU A 353 9.16 5.92 16.77
CA GLU A 353 8.18 5.99 17.85
C GLU A 353 6.89 5.26 17.42
N ARG A 354 6.40 4.35 18.28
CA ARG A 354 5.13 3.68 18.05
C ARG A 354 3.97 4.64 18.32
N ILE A 355 3.02 4.70 17.42
CA ILE A 355 1.75 5.40 17.63
C ILE A 355 0.73 4.37 18.08
N SER A 356 0.19 4.56 19.29
CA SER A 356 -0.88 3.72 19.84
C SER A 356 -2.14 4.54 19.97
N TYR A 357 -3.26 3.98 19.55
CA TYR A 357 -4.58 4.59 19.69
C TYR A 357 -5.62 3.55 20.09
N LYS A 358 -6.73 4.02 20.63
CA LYS A 358 -7.94 3.24 20.85
C LYS A 358 -9.09 3.97 20.20
N ALA A 359 -9.85 3.27 19.39
CA ALA A 359 -11.06 3.77 18.78
C ALA A 359 -12.20 2.78 19.08
N GLU A 360 -13.34 3.31 19.47
CA GLU A 360 -14.58 2.53 19.61
C GLU A 360 -15.52 2.94 18.48
N MET A 361 -16.12 1.96 17.83
CA MET A 361 -17.07 2.16 16.75
C MET A 361 -18.35 1.42 17.08
N LYS A 362 -19.50 2.09 16.94
CA LYS A 362 -20.80 1.46 17.03
C LYS A 362 -21.15 0.85 15.67
N MET A 363 -21.32 -0.46 15.63
CA MET A 363 -21.65 -1.19 14.40
C MET A 363 -23.12 -1.62 14.42
N ASP A 364 -23.79 -1.44 13.28
CA ASP A 364 -25.10 -2.03 13.00
C ASP A 364 -24.91 -3.07 11.89
N LEU A 365 -24.68 -4.31 12.31
CA LEU A 365 -24.34 -5.40 11.39
C LEU A 365 -25.45 -5.75 10.39
N ALA A 366 -26.72 -5.42 10.69
CA ALA A 366 -27.81 -5.64 9.76
C ALA A 366 -27.77 -4.61 8.62
N LYS A 367 -27.60 -3.33 8.96
CA LYS A 367 -27.46 -2.25 7.98
C LYS A 367 -26.17 -2.36 7.19
N GLU A 368 -25.09 -2.81 7.82
CA GLU A 368 -23.82 -3.07 7.12
C GLU A 368 -24.00 -4.14 6.04
N ARG A 369 -24.72 -5.24 6.31
CA ARG A 369 -25.02 -6.25 5.29
C ARG A 369 -25.95 -5.73 4.18
N GLU A 370 -26.94 -4.90 4.51
CA GLU A 370 -27.75 -4.22 3.49
C GLU A 370 -26.90 -3.34 2.58
N TYR A 371 -26.03 -2.52 3.17
CA TYR A 371 -25.11 -1.68 2.41
C TYR A 371 -24.16 -2.52 1.53
N MET A 372 -23.51 -3.56 2.09
CA MET A 372 -22.62 -4.43 1.33
C MET A 372 -23.34 -5.13 0.16
N PHE A 373 -24.58 -5.57 0.37
CA PHE A 373 -25.39 -6.15 -0.69
C PHE A 373 -25.66 -5.13 -1.81
N ASP A 374 -26.07 -3.92 -1.46
CA ASP A 374 -26.31 -2.84 -2.42
C ASP A 374 -25.05 -2.42 -3.15
N HIS A 375 -23.93 -2.37 -2.44
CA HIS A 375 -22.62 -2.11 -3.02
C HIS A 375 -22.28 -3.16 -4.08
N VAL A 376 -22.35 -4.45 -3.75
CA VAL A 376 -22.09 -5.54 -4.71
C VAL A 376 -23.01 -5.44 -5.92
N CYS A 377 -24.31 -5.21 -5.72
CA CYS A 377 -25.26 -5.09 -6.83
C CYS A 377 -24.92 -3.93 -7.78
N ARG A 378 -24.50 -2.79 -7.24
CA ARG A 378 -24.12 -1.61 -8.04
C ARG A 378 -22.79 -1.81 -8.75
N GLN A 379 -21.77 -2.31 -8.04
CA GLN A 379 -20.46 -2.50 -8.59
C GLN A 379 -20.47 -3.56 -9.70
N GLU A 380 -21.19 -4.66 -9.50
CA GLU A 380 -21.33 -5.68 -10.53
C GLU A 380 -22.04 -5.13 -11.79
N ALA A 381 -23.14 -4.41 -11.63
CA ALA A 381 -23.86 -3.79 -12.76
C ALA A 381 -22.97 -2.81 -13.55
N ARG A 382 -22.00 -2.17 -12.87
CA ARG A 382 -21.13 -1.15 -13.44
C ARG A 382 -19.90 -1.74 -14.13
N HIS A 383 -19.28 -2.74 -13.49
CA HIS A 383 -17.98 -3.27 -13.93
C HIS A 383 -18.05 -4.60 -14.66
N PHE A 384 -19.24 -5.21 -14.74
CA PHE A 384 -19.37 -6.43 -15.51
C PHE A 384 -18.95 -6.20 -16.97
N TYR A 385 -18.08 -7.05 -17.49
CA TYR A 385 -17.42 -6.85 -18.78
C TYR A 385 -18.38 -6.80 -19.99
N ARG A 386 -19.64 -7.25 -19.82
CA ARG A 386 -20.70 -7.15 -20.81
C ARG A 386 -21.87 -6.32 -20.26
N THR A 387 -22.27 -5.32 -21.01
CA THR A 387 -23.39 -4.43 -20.64
C THR A 387 -24.74 -5.13 -20.60
N ASP A 388 -24.89 -6.28 -21.31
CA ASP A 388 -26.10 -7.10 -21.31
C ASP A 388 -26.14 -8.15 -20.18
N MET A 389 -25.17 -8.17 -19.28
CA MET A 389 -25.07 -9.09 -18.14
C MET A 389 -25.31 -10.57 -18.54
N HIS A 390 -24.82 -11.00 -19.70
CA HIS A 390 -25.11 -12.32 -20.31
C HIS A 390 -26.61 -12.60 -20.52
N GLY A 391 -27.44 -11.58 -20.67
CA GLY A 391 -28.90 -11.69 -20.81
C GLY A 391 -29.62 -11.92 -19.48
N VAL A 392 -28.93 -11.80 -18.33
CA VAL A 392 -29.53 -11.88 -17.00
C VAL A 392 -30.28 -10.57 -16.69
N ASP A 393 -31.52 -10.66 -16.27
CA ASP A 393 -32.25 -9.53 -15.68
C ASP A 393 -31.72 -9.24 -14.28
N TRP A 394 -30.63 -8.47 -14.22
CA TRP A 394 -29.92 -8.19 -12.98
C TRP A 394 -30.77 -7.48 -11.92
N PRO A 395 -31.61 -6.47 -12.25
CA PRO A 395 -32.56 -5.89 -11.32
C PRO A 395 -33.54 -6.91 -10.73
N MET A 396 -34.06 -7.81 -11.51
CA MET A 396 -34.97 -8.87 -11.05
C MET A 396 -34.23 -9.84 -10.12
N MET A 397 -33.02 -10.28 -10.48
CA MET A 397 -32.20 -11.18 -9.66
C MET A 397 -31.84 -10.56 -8.32
N THR A 398 -31.32 -9.34 -8.31
CA THR A 398 -30.98 -8.65 -7.07
C THR A 398 -32.19 -8.45 -6.16
N ALA A 399 -33.36 -8.14 -6.71
CA ALA A 399 -34.61 -8.03 -5.96
C ALA A 399 -35.07 -9.38 -5.38
N ALA A 400 -34.83 -10.49 -6.07
CA ALA A 400 -35.15 -11.83 -5.60
C ALA A 400 -34.27 -12.24 -4.40
N TYR A 401 -32.97 -12.00 -4.46
CA TYR A 401 -32.03 -12.35 -3.40
C TYR A 401 -32.12 -11.39 -2.18
N ARG A 402 -32.45 -10.12 -2.39
CA ARG A 402 -32.66 -9.14 -1.31
C ARG A 402 -33.67 -9.61 -0.26
N LYS A 403 -34.67 -10.40 -0.62
CA LYS A 403 -35.71 -10.91 0.29
C LYS A 403 -35.16 -11.78 1.41
N PHE A 404 -33.96 -12.34 1.25
CA PHE A 404 -33.30 -13.18 2.25
C PHE A 404 -32.54 -12.38 3.29
N LEU A 405 -32.13 -11.12 3.00
CA LEU A 405 -31.31 -10.29 3.91
C LEU A 405 -31.87 -10.20 5.34
N PRO A 406 -33.18 -9.97 5.56
CA PRO A 406 -33.72 -9.89 6.92
C PRO A 406 -33.62 -11.18 7.74
N HIS A 407 -33.34 -12.31 7.07
CA HIS A 407 -33.22 -13.64 7.68
C HIS A 407 -31.77 -14.04 7.95
N ILE A 408 -30.80 -13.25 7.49
CA ILE A 408 -29.37 -13.52 7.62
C ILE A 408 -28.83 -12.75 8.83
N ASN A 409 -28.20 -13.47 9.76
CA ASN A 409 -27.65 -12.91 10.99
C ASN A 409 -26.14 -13.13 11.17
N ASN A 410 -25.48 -13.76 10.20
CA ASN A 410 -24.04 -14.01 10.23
C ASN A 410 -23.41 -13.81 8.85
N ASN A 411 -22.08 -13.65 8.81
CA ASN A 411 -21.36 -13.33 7.57
C ASN A 411 -21.09 -14.57 6.69
N ALA A 412 -21.19 -15.79 7.22
CA ALA A 412 -21.05 -17.00 6.43
C ALA A 412 -22.26 -17.17 5.50
N ASP A 413 -23.48 -17.11 6.06
CA ASP A 413 -24.73 -17.17 5.27
C ASP A 413 -24.84 -15.97 4.31
N PHE A 414 -24.32 -14.79 4.72
CA PHE A 414 -24.28 -13.63 3.83
C PHE A 414 -23.36 -13.83 2.63
N ALA A 415 -22.19 -14.40 2.85
CA ALA A 415 -21.26 -14.72 1.76
C ALA A 415 -21.84 -15.77 0.81
N GLU A 416 -22.57 -16.77 1.33
CA GLU A 416 -23.27 -17.76 0.53
C GLU A 416 -24.37 -17.11 -0.32
N LEU A 417 -25.18 -16.23 0.26
CA LEU A 417 -26.19 -15.45 -0.48
C LEU A 417 -25.57 -14.68 -1.65
N LEU A 418 -24.45 -13.99 -1.40
CA LEU A 418 -23.74 -13.26 -2.45
C LEU A 418 -23.19 -14.20 -3.52
N SER A 419 -22.62 -15.33 -3.10
CA SER A 419 -22.04 -16.32 -4.03
C SER A 419 -23.10 -16.94 -4.95
N GLU A 420 -24.28 -17.29 -4.40
CA GLU A 420 -25.40 -17.78 -5.20
C GLU A 420 -25.93 -16.72 -6.18
N MET A 421 -26.12 -15.48 -5.70
CA MET A 421 -26.58 -14.38 -6.56
C MET A 421 -25.61 -14.10 -7.71
N LEU A 422 -24.31 -14.05 -7.41
CA LEU A 422 -23.28 -13.80 -8.43
C LEU A 422 -23.12 -14.99 -9.38
N GLY A 423 -23.43 -16.21 -8.93
CA GLY A 423 -23.47 -17.42 -9.76
C GLY A 423 -24.47 -17.36 -10.90
N GLU A 424 -25.56 -16.59 -10.77
CA GLU A 424 -26.56 -16.38 -11.82
C GLU A 424 -25.98 -15.72 -13.09
N LEU A 425 -24.87 -14.98 -12.95
CA LEU A 425 -24.16 -14.38 -14.08
C LEU A 425 -23.43 -15.39 -14.96
N ASN A 426 -23.26 -16.63 -14.47
CA ASN A 426 -22.60 -17.74 -15.17
C ASN A 426 -21.25 -17.36 -15.78
N VAL A 427 -20.38 -16.77 -14.97
CA VAL A 427 -19.04 -16.32 -15.35
C VAL A 427 -18.03 -16.70 -14.28
N SER A 428 -16.78 -16.95 -14.68
CA SER A 428 -15.69 -17.21 -13.72
C SER A 428 -15.26 -15.94 -13.00
N HIS A 429 -14.63 -16.11 -11.83
CA HIS A 429 -14.11 -15.05 -10.98
C HIS A 429 -15.18 -14.14 -10.32
N THR A 430 -16.43 -14.53 -10.29
CA THR A 430 -17.47 -13.95 -9.44
C THR A 430 -17.73 -14.84 -8.23
N GLY A 431 -18.08 -14.26 -7.08
CA GLY A 431 -18.43 -15.01 -5.87
C GLY A 431 -18.18 -14.25 -4.58
N GLY A 432 -18.84 -14.68 -3.52
CA GLY A 432 -18.66 -14.20 -2.16
C GLY A 432 -17.95 -15.24 -1.29
N ARG A 433 -17.05 -14.81 -0.41
CA ARG A 433 -16.37 -15.70 0.54
C ARG A 433 -16.26 -15.05 1.90
N TYR A 434 -16.55 -15.80 2.94
CA TYR A 434 -16.27 -15.41 4.30
C TYR A 434 -15.17 -16.29 4.89
N ARG A 435 -14.06 -15.68 5.27
CA ARG A 435 -12.99 -16.37 5.99
C ARG A 435 -13.22 -16.17 7.49
N ALA A 436 -13.88 -17.12 8.11
CA ALA A 436 -13.86 -17.19 9.57
C ALA A 436 -12.42 -17.32 10.03
N GLY A 437 -12.05 -16.64 11.12
CA GLY A 437 -10.77 -16.92 11.79
C GLY A 437 -10.67 -18.41 12.11
N ALA A 438 -9.44 -18.96 12.09
CA ALA A 438 -9.20 -20.36 12.41
C ALA A 438 -9.94 -20.73 13.71
N ARG A 439 -10.83 -21.72 13.61
CA ARG A 439 -11.52 -22.28 14.78
C ARG A 439 -10.79 -23.56 15.15
N GLY A 440 -10.27 -23.63 16.38
CA GLY A 440 -9.54 -24.78 16.88
C GLY A 440 -8.02 -24.62 16.80
N GLU A 441 -7.32 -25.64 17.23
CA GLU A 441 -5.86 -25.71 17.21
C GLU A 441 -5.38 -26.11 15.83
N ALA A 442 -4.35 -25.40 15.33
CA ALA A 442 -3.73 -25.73 14.06
C ALA A 442 -2.92 -27.04 14.21
N THR A 443 -3.05 -27.96 13.28
CA THR A 443 -2.22 -29.16 13.21
C THR A 443 -0.82 -28.78 12.74
N ALA A 444 0.19 -29.22 13.48
CA ALA A 444 1.58 -28.98 13.11
C ALA A 444 2.05 -29.99 12.05
N ASN A 445 2.97 -29.55 11.19
CA ASN A 445 3.53 -30.36 10.10
C ASN A 445 4.97 -30.77 10.41
N LEU A 446 5.28 -32.03 10.21
CA LEU A 446 6.62 -32.61 10.43
C LEU A 446 7.56 -32.43 9.23
N GLY A 447 7.09 -31.86 8.10
CA GLY A 447 7.87 -31.74 6.87
C GLY A 447 8.18 -33.08 6.23
N LEU A 448 7.20 -33.97 6.19
CA LEU A 448 7.35 -35.35 5.70
C LEU A 448 6.20 -35.71 4.77
N PHE A 449 6.50 -36.52 3.74
CA PHE A 449 5.49 -37.28 3.03
C PHE A 449 5.39 -38.68 3.59
N TYR A 450 4.22 -39.29 3.56
CA TYR A 450 3.90 -40.56 4.17
C TYR A 450 3.48 -41.59 3.13
N ASP A 451 3.91 -42.84 3.35
CA ASP A 451 3.48 -43.99 2.55
C ASP A 451 2.06 -44.42 2.97
N LEU A 452 1.07 -43.94 2.22
CA LEU A 452 -0.35 -44.19 2.49
C LEU A 452 -0.76 -45.64 2.24
N SER A 453 0.10 -46.46 1.61
CA SER A 453 -0.14 -47.88 1.40
C SER A 453 0.37 -48.76 2.56
N TYR A 454 1.02 -48.16 3.56
CA TYR A 454 1.56 -48.88 4.70
C TYR A 454 0.47 -49.28 5.70
N GLU A 455 0.28 -50.59 5.89
CA GLU A 455 -0.74 -51.18 6.81
C GLU A 455 -0.18 -51.61 8.18
N GLY A 456 1.09 -51.31 8.46
CA GLY A 456 1.75 -51.67 9.74
C GLY A 456 1.42 -50.67 10.86
N LYS A 457 1.99 -50.93 12.06
CA LYS A 457 1.89 -50.01 13.19
C LYS A 457 2.73 -48.77 12.93
N GLY A 458 2.22 -47.58 13.32
CA GLY A 458 2.87 -46.30 13.11
C GLY A 458 2.62 -45.71 11.73
N VAL A 459 3.36 -44.67 11.40
CA VAL A 459 3.28 -43.97 10.10
C VAL A 459 4.61 -44.08 9.39
N LYS A 460 4.61 -44.67 8.20
CA LYS A 460 5.83 -44.85 7.41
C LYS A 460 6.13 -43.63 6.55
N ILE A 461 7.37 -43.18 6.59
CA ILE A 461 7.86 -42.03 5.87
C ILE A 461 8.23 -42.43 4.44
N ASP A 462 7.67 -41.73 3.46
CA ASP A 462 8.04 -41.90 2.06
C ASP A 462 9.14 -40.92 1.64
N GLU A 463 9.07 -39.67 2.11
CA GLU A 463 10.07 -38.65 1.76
C GLU A 463 10.23 -37.63 2.90
N VAL A 464 11.44 -37.06 3.02
CA VAL A 464 11.75 -35.93 3.90
C VAL A 464 11.80 -34.67 3.02
N ILE A 465 10.99 -33.67 3.33
CA ILE A 465 10.93 -32.43 2.57
C ILE A 465 12.20 -31.62 2.83
N ALA A 466 12.86 -31.18 1.75
CA ALA A 466 14.06 -30.38 1.82
C ALA A 466 13.80 -29.05 2.56
N GLY A 467 14.70 -28.67 3.49
CA GLY A 467 14.52 -27.51 4.37
C GLY A 467 13.51 -27.73 5.51
N GLY A 468 12.86 -28.89 5.58
CA GLY A 468 11.91 -29.24 6.63
C GLY A 468 12.57 -29.59 7.98
N PRO A 469 11.75 -29.80 9.03
CA PRO A 469 12.24 -30.03 10.41
C PRO A 469 13.22 -31.19 10.58
N PHE A 470 13.13 -32.23 9.75
CA PHE A 470 14.02 -33.40 9.78
C PHE A 470 15.17 -33.30 8.76
N ASP A 471 15.19 -32.32 7.87
CA ASP A 471 16.28 -32.14 6.92
C ASP A 471 17.44 -31.36 7.54
N ASN A 472 18.15 -32.05 8.44
CA ASN A 472 19.34 -31.51 9.10
C ASN A 472 20.37 -32.63 9.38
N ALA A 473 21.62 -32.23 9.57
CA ALA A 473 22.75 -33.17 9.73
C ALA A 473 22.68 -34.07 10.96
N SER A 474 21.87 -33.75 11.97
CA SER A 474 21.71 -34.52 13.19
C SER A 474 20.58 -35.55 13.10
N SER A 475 19.65 -35.39 12.18
CA SER A 475 18.53 -36.32 11.98
C SER A 475 18.97 -37.56 11.24
N LYS A 476 18.41 -38.69 11.68
CA LYS A 476 18.56 -40.00 11.03
C LYS A 476 17.32 -40.38 10.23
N VAL A 477 16.33 -39.53 10.18
CA VAL A 477 15.08 -39.74 9.46
C VAL A 477 15.32 -39.75 7.96
N LYS A 478 14.75 -40.74 7.28
CA LYS A 478 14.82 -40.92 5.83
C LYS A 478 13.66 -41.78 5.35
N LYS A 479 13.48 -41.89 4.05
CA LYS A 479 12.51 -42.81 3.44
C LYS A 479 12.59 -44.18 4.05
N GLY A 480 11.43 -44.75 4.40
CA GLY A 480 11.27 -46.06 4.99
C GLY A 480 11.36 -46.11 6.51
N CYS A 481 11.68 -45.01 7.20
CA CYS A 481 11.53 -44.90 8.65
C CYS A 481 10.05 -44.89 9.04
N ILE A 482 9.75 -45.39 10.24
CA ILE A 482 8.39 -45.44 10.78
C ILE A 482 8.35 -44.60 12.05
N ILE A 483 7.39 -43.68 12.13
CA ILE A 483 7.04 -42.95 13.34
C ILE A 483 6.15 -43.86 14.18
N GLU A 484 6.62 -44.31 15.34
CA GLU A 484 5.89 -45.19 16.23
C GLU A 484 5.12 -44.46 17.32
N LYS A 485 5.70 -43.34 17.83
CA LYS A 485 5.09 -42.52 18.88
C LYS A 485 5.34 -41.04 18.68
N ILE A 486 4.39 -40.22 19.15
CA ILE A 486 4.50 -38.77 19.27
C ILE A 486 4.30 -38.43 20.76
N ASN A 487 5.29 -37.76 21.38
CA ASN A 487 5.30 -37.43 22.81
C ASN A 487 4.98 -38.63 23.71
N GLY A 488 5.47 -39.82 23.34
CA GLY A 488 5.26 -41.07 24.06
C GLY A 488 3.93 -41.78 23.78
N GLN A 489 3.02 -41.16 23.04
CA GLN A 489 1.74 -41.76 22.66
C GLN A 489 1.91 -42.62 21.41
N GLU A 490 1.51 -43.88 21.49
CA GLU A 490 1.63 -44.86 20.40
C GLU A 490 0.65 -44.58 19.27
N ILE A 491 1.12 -44.80 18.04
CA ILE A 491 0.30 -44.70 16.82
C ILE A 491 -0.11 -46.14 16.43
N SER A 492 -1.40 -46.42 16.59
CA SER A 492 -2.04 -47.66 16.12
C SER A 492 -2.78 -47.43 14.81
N ALA A 493 -3.32 -48.51 14.23
CA ALA A 493 -4.13 -48.40 13.00
C ALA A 493 -5.36 -47.49 13.14
N ASP A 494 -5.91 -47.37 14.37
CA ASP A 494 -7.09 -46.57 14.66
C ASP A 494 -6.72 -45.15 15.18
N THR A 495 -5.43 -44.80 15.23
CA THR A 495 -4.97 -43.48 15.75
C THR A 495 -4.95 -42.44 14.63
N ASP A 496 -5.72 -41.38 14.80
CA ASP A 496 -5.51 -40.14 14.02
C ASP A 496 -4.22 -39.47 14.52
N PHE A 497 -3.10 -39.74 13.86
CA PHE A 497 -1.82 -39.19 14.26
C PHE A 497 -1.72 -37.66 14.05
N TYR A 498 -2.54 -37.08 13.17
CA TYR A 498 -2.60 -35.62 13.00
C TYR A 498 -3.18 -34.96 14.24
N ALA A 499 -4.11 -35.59 14.93
CA ALA A 499 -4.61 -35.12 16.22
C ALA A 499 -3.52 -35.01 17.29
N LEU A 500 -2.49 -35.85 17.21
CA LEU A 500 -1.34 -35.83 18.13
C LEU A 500 -0.40 -34.62 17.85
N LEU A 501 -0.57 -33.94 16.72
CA LEU A 501 0.21 -32.79 16.32
C LEU A 501 -0.58 -31.46 16.48
N ALA A 502 -1.82 -31.53 16.96
CA ALA A 502 -2.65 -30.32 17.17
C ALA A 502 -2.00 -29.38 18.18
N GLY A 503 -1.90 -28.10 17.84
CA GLY A 503 -1.33 -27.06 18.70
C GLY A 503 0.19 -27.11 18.88
N LEU A 504 0.91 -28.03 18.21
CA LEU A 504 2.35 -28.25 18.45
C LEU A 504 3.29 -27.50 17.49
N THR A 505 2.79 -26.58 16.68
CA THR A 505 3.63 -25.76 15.80
C THR A 505 4.66 -24.96 16.60
N GLY A 506 5.96 -25.17 16.29
CA GLY A 506 7.07 -24.49 16.96
C GLY A 506 7.44 -25.03 18.35
N GLU A 507 6.66 -25.97 18.89
CA GLU A 507 6.95 -26.63 20.16
C GLU A 507 7.94 -27.78 19.98
N LYS A 508 8.63 -28.17 21.06
CA LYS A 508 9.50 -29.34 21.03
C LYS A 508 8.67 -30.62 21.16
N VAL A 509 8.73 -31.45 20.13
CA VAL A 509 7.98 -32.73 20.06
C VAL A 509 8.95 -33.89 20.03
N LEU A 510 8.72 -34.87 20.89
CA LEU A 510 9.47 -36.12 20.92
C LEU A 510 8.85 -37.09 19.92
N ILE A 511 9.63 -37.54 18.95
CA ILE A 511 9.23 -38.53 17.94
C ILE A 511 10.02 -39.81 18.15
N SER A 512 9.32 -40.91 18.43
CA SER A 512 9.94 -42.23 18.49
C SER A 512 9.86 -42.89 17.12
N LEU A 513 10.99 -43.33 16.64
CA LEU A 513 11.21 -43.79 15.27
C LEU A 513 11.79 -45.21 15.25
N SER A 514 11.51 -45.93 14.16
CA SER A 514 12.17 -47.20 13.87
C SER A 514 12.52 -47.36 12.40
N ASN A 515 13.57 -48.13 12.13
CA ASN A 515 13.94 -48.58 10.78
C ASN A 515 14.79 -49.82 10.84
N GLY A 516 14.38 -50.90 10.14
CA GLY A 516 15.12 -52.16 10.06
C GLY A 516 15.39 -52.79 11.43
N GLY A 517 14.47 -52.70 12.37
CA GLY A 517 14.56 -53.27 13.73
C GLY A 517 15.37 -52.42 14.73
N LYS A 518 15.89 -51.25 14.33
CA LYS A 518 16.52 -50.29 15.22
C LYS A 518 15.50 -49.21 15.59
N GLN A 519 15.48 -48.86 16.87
CA GLN A 519 14.62 -47.81 17.42
C GLN A 519 15.48 -46.68 17.98
N TRP A 520 14.99 -45.43 17.87
CA TRP A 520 15.59 -44.23 18.47
C TRP A 520 14.55 -43.11 18.60
N ASP A 521 14.88 -42.11 19.38
CA ASP A 521 14.06 -40.92 19.56
C ASP A 521 14.75 -39.72 18.95
N GLU A 522 13.97 -38.79 18.36
CA GLU A 522 14.41 -37.47 17.95
C GLU A 522 13.46 -36.39 18.49
N VAL A 523 14.01 -35.24 18.87
CA VAL A 523 13.23 -34.08 19.26
C VAL A 523 13.24 -33.09 18.10
N VAL A 524 12.05 -32.73 17.62
CA VAL A 524 11.87 -31.85 16.48
C VAL A 524 10.97 -30.69 16.87
N LYS A 525 11.04 -29.57 16.14
CA LYS A 525 10.07 -28.48 16.17
C LYS A 525 9.27 -28.52 14.88
N PRO A 526 8.02 -28.99 14.92
CA PRO A 526 7.15 -28.98 13.75
C PRO A 526 6.84 -27.57 13.27
N ILE A 527 6.60 -27.42 11.99
CA ILE A 527 6.25 -26.15 11.33
C ILE A 527 4.75 -26.06 11.07
N SER A 528 4.25 -24.89 10.68
CA SER A 528 2.87 -24.73 10.21
C SER A 528 2.69 -25.35 8.82
N ASP A 529 1.45 -25.67 8.44
CA ASP A 529 1.13 -26.12 7.08
C ASP A 529 1.53 -25.10 6.03
N GLY A 530 1.31 -23.79 6.29
CA GLY A 530 1.73 -22.73 5.39
C GLY A 530 3.25 -22.68 5.19
N ALA A 531 4.03 -22.86 6.27
CA ALA A 531 5.49 -22.93 6.17
C ALA A 531 5.94 -24.19 5.43
N CYS A 532 5.27 -25.33 5.62
CA CYS A 532 5.55 -26.54 4.88
C CYS A 532 5.23 -26.39 3.38
N GLY A 533 4.10 -25.76 3.06
CA GLY A 533 3.72 -25.48 1.67
C GLY A 533 4.71 -24.53 0.95
N ALA A 534 5.38 -23.66 1.69
CA ALA A 534 6.43 -22.79 1.12
C ALA A 534 7.75 -23.52 0.81
N LEU A 535 7.96 -24.73 1.33
CA LEU A 535 9.14 -25.55 1.04
C LEU A 535 8.95 -26.41 -0.22
N LEU A 536 7.70 -26.60 -0.66
CA LEU A 536 7.31 -27.38 -1.84
C LEU A 536 7.26 -26.52 -3.10
#